data_377fd0c2ad81c379be65f4eebc23506f
#
_entry.id   377fd0c2ad81c379be65f4eebc23506f
#
_cell.length_a   1.000
_cell.length_b   1.000
_cell.length_c   1.000
_cell.angle_alpha   90.00
_cell.angle_beta   90.00
_cell.angle_gamma   90.00
#
_symmetry.space_group_name_H-M   'P 1'
#
loop_
_entity.id
_entity.type
_entity.pdbx_description
1 polymer ?
#
loop_
_entity_poly.entity_id
_entity_poly.type
_entity_poly.pdbx_seq_one_letter_code
_entity_poly.pdbx_strand_id
1 'polypeptide(L)'
;MPEERRTYQRKGQQVASSLEYAHVQPHASEVEKAVLGALMIDKDAFMEISDRLVPESFYEPRNQMVYDAIRNLSIEDSPIDVLTVTDKLAKMGKLEEVGGPGYIAELSSRVATSANVEYHANIVAEKYLSRQMIQYVNVIGKKVYDESYDIKDVIDEAEGTLFELSQKNMKKDYSVLAPIVDKAKETIMRAYANKGELSGIASGITALDEMTLGWQNSDLVIIAARPAMGKTAFALSMAKNIAADQKIPMVFFSLEMSDVQLTNRLISNACQIEGMKLVSGQLDGPDLLRLDKKIQKLMDAPLYIDDTAGLSIMDLRSKVRRLVREHGVKLVMIDYLQLMTASGMKFNSRQEEVSLISRSLKGLAKELNIPVLALSQLNRNVESRNGAEGKRPQLSDLRESGAIEQDADMVIFLHRPEYFGIRMSKDGSIDYQNKAEVIISKHRKGATGIVLTKFLGEYTLYGDLDDDPSLPVSAGGEIVGSKINGENGDMLFSQTEYDPFKLAAIDGYRGGD
;
A
#
# COMPACT_ATOMS: atom_id res chain seq x y z
N MET A 1 5.86 -44.71 72.83
CA MET A 1 4.75 -44.01 72.14
C MET A 1 5.22 -43.47 70.81
N PRO A 2 4.77 -44.00 69.66
CA PRO A 2 5.24 -43.56 68.37
C PRO A 2 4.37 -42.40 67.84
N GLU A 3 5.02 -41.38 67.32
CA GLU A 3 4.46 -40.22 66.65
C GLU A 3 3.78 -40.61 65.33
N GLU A 4 2.52 -40.29 65.17
CA GLU A 4 1.77 -40.39 63.92
C GLU A 4 2.25 -39.35 62.91
N ARG A 5 2.93 -39.79 61.85
CA ARG A 5 3.17 -38.99 60.64
C ARG A 5 1.86 -38.86 59.85
N ARG A 6 1.21 -37.71 59.95
CA ARG A 6 0.12 -37.30 59.03
C ARG A 6 0.70 -37.07 57.65
N THR A 7 0.51 -38.01 56.74
CA THR A 7 0.69 -37.87 55.32
C THR A 7 -0.38 -36.95 54.75
N TYR A 8 -0.02 -35.69 54.43
CA TYR A 8 -0.83 -34.83 53.60
C TYR A 8 -0.82 -35.36 52.17
N GLN A 9 -1.86 -36.08 51.76
CA GLN A 9 -2.18 -36.30 50.36
C GLN A 9 -2.57 -34.96 49.74
N ARG A 10 -1.65 -34.37 48.98
CA ARG A 10 -1.95 -33.35 47.97
C ARG A 10 -2.90 -33.99 46.96
N LYS A 11 -4.20 -33.68 47.06
CA LYS A 11 -5.12 -33.80 45.94
C LYS A 11 -4.57 -32.96 44.82
N GLY A 12 -3.94 -33.64 43.85
CA GLY A 12 -3.69 -33.04 42.55
C GLY A 12 -5.04 -32.58 42.02
N GLN A 13 -5.27 -31.27 42.03
CA GLN A 13 -6.24 -30.71 41.17
C GLN A 13 -5.83 -31.08 39.76
N GLN A 14 -6.50 -32.09 39.21
CA GLN A 14 -6.69 -32.16 37.77
C GLN A 14 -7.27 -30.83 37.35
N VAL A 15 -6.42 -29.94 36.83
CA VAL A 15 -6.84 -28.89 35.96
C VAL A 15 -7.32 -29.63 34.71
N ALA A 16 -8.57 -30.11 34.83
CA ALA A 16 -9.30 -30.64 33.73
C ALA A 16 -9.18 -29.63 32.61
N SER A 17 -8.77 -30.09 31.49
CA SER A 17 -8.96 -29.53 30.19
C SER A 17 -10.44 -29.21 29.93
N SER A 18 -10.94 -28.18 30.57
CA SER A 18 -12.33 -27.71 30.49
C SER A 18 -12.50 -26.71 29.33
N LEU A 19 -11.81 -26.92 28.22
CA LEU A 19 -12.04 -26.21 26.96
C LEU A 19 -12.87 -27.03 25.96
N GLU A 20 -13.39 -28.17 26.37
CA GLU A 20 -14.53 -28.80 25.69
C GLU A 20 -15.86 -28.28 26.27
N TYR A 21 -16.04 -26.97 26.29
CA TYR A 21 -17.39 -26.47 26.15
C TYR A 21 -17.79 -26.78 24.72
N ALA A 22 -18.73 -27.71 24.54
CA ALA A 22 -19.47 -27.88 23.30
C ALA A 22 -20.34 -26.62 23.09
N HIS A 23 -19.69 -25.49 22.86
CA HIS A 23 -20.37 -24.29 22.45
C HIS A 23 -20.92 -24.55 21.05
N VAL A 24 -22.25 -24.53 20.93
CA VAL A 24 -22.91 -24.51 19.63
C VAL A 24 -22.26 -23.40 18.81
N GLN A 25 -21.72 -23.75 17.64
CA GLN A 25 -21.06 -22.77 16.79
C GLN A 25 -22.01 -21.61 16.45
N PRO A 26 -21.52 -20.37 16.34
CA PRO A 26 -22.34 -19.23 15.97
C PRO A 26 -23.08 -19.47 14.67
N HIS A 27 -24.42 -19.45 14.72
CA HIS A 27 -25.31 -19.63 13.59
C HIS A 27 -26.59 -18.79 13.75
N ALA A 28 -27.32 -18.65 12.66
CA ALA A 28 -28.61 -17.94 12.63
C ALA A 28 -29.55 -18.64 11.64
N SER A 29 -29.91 -19.90 11.92
CA SER A 29 -30.63 -20.79 10.99
C SER A 29 -31.92 -20.19 10.43
N GLU A 30 -32.68 -19.45 11.24
CA GLU A 30 -33.91 -18.80 10.73
C GLU A 30 -33.61 -17.63 9.79
N VAL A 31 -32.50 -16.90 10.01
CA VAL A 31 -32.04 -15.84 9.11
C VAL A 31 -31.51 -16.44 7.81
N GLU A 32 -30.79 -17.57 7.88
CA GLU A 32 -30.32 -18.30 6.70
C GLU A 32 -31.49 -18.71 5.80
N LYS A 33 -32.56 -19.29 6.39
CA LYS A 33 -33.78 -19.67 5.67
C LYS A 33 -34.48 -18.45 5.06
N ALA A 34 -34.51 -17.32 5.79
CA ALA A 34 -35.08 -16.08 5.29
C ALA A 34 -34.30 -15.52 4.08
N VAL A 35 -32.96 -15.58 4.11
CA VAL A 35 -32.13 -15.21 2.96
C VAL A 35 -32.45 -16.08 1.76
N LEU A 36 -32.42 -17.42 1.91
CA LEU A 36 -32.68 -18.34 0.81
C LEU A 36 -34.11 -18.18 0.25
N GLY A 37 -35.09 -17.95 1.13
CA GLY A 37 -36.48 -17.70 0.71
C GLY A 37 -36.60 -16.40 -0.10
N ALA A 38 -35.95 -15.32 0.35
CA ALA A 38 -35.94 -14.02 -0.34
C ALA A 38 -35.34 -14.13 -1.76
N LEU A 39 -34.23 -14.88 -1.92
CA LEU A 39 -33.59 -15.12 -3.21
C LEU A 39 -34.47 -15.84 -4.23
N MET A 40 -35.43 -16.66 -3.75
CA MET A 40 -36.37 -17.39 -4.63
C MET A 40 -37.64 -16.59 -4.96
N ILE A 41 -37.88 -15.48 -4.28
CA ILE A 41 -39.02 -14.58 -4.51
C ILE A 41 -38.63 -13.42 -5.42
N ASP A 42 -37.43 -12.87 -5.22
CA ASP A 42 -36.94 -11.71 -5.93
C ASP A 42 -35.65 -12.05 -6.69
N LYS A 43 -35.73 -11.91 -8.02
CA LYS A 43 -34.63 -12.23 -8.94
C LYS A 43 -33.42 -11.30 -8.77
N ASP A 44 -33.65 -10.06 -8.29
CA ASP A 44 -32.59 -9.05 -8.14
C ASP A 44 -31.87 -9.17 -6.78
N ALA A 45 -32.53 -9.81 -5.80
CA ALA A 45 -31.99 -10.00 -4.44
C ALA A 45 -30.64 -10.75 -4.42
N PHE A 46 -30.38 -11.67 -5.36
CA PHE A 46 -29.10 -12.37 -5.43
C PHE A 46 -27.95 -11.42 -5.77
N MET A 47 -28.15 -10.45 -6.66
CA MET A 47 -27.11 -9.48 -7.04
C MET A 47 -26.68 -8.61 -5.85
N GLU A 48 -27.61 -8.29 -4.93
CA GLU A 48 -27.35 -7.46 -3.76
C GLU A 48 -26.43 -8.15 -2.73
N ILE A 49 -26.43 -9.48 -2.69
CA ILE A 49 -25.70 -10.24 -1.65
C ILE A 49 -24.64 -11.21 -2.18
N SER A 50 -24.56 -11.40 -3.50
CA SER A 50 -23.68 -12.39 -4.14
C SER A 50 -22.20 -12.18 -3.82
N ASP A 51 -21.79 -10.95 -3.51
CA ASP A 51 -20.44 -10.57 -3.15
C ASP A 51 -20.12 -10.78 -1.67
N ARG A 52 -21.12 -11.01 -0.82
CA ARG A 52 -20.99 -11.12 0.66
C ARG A 52 -21.08 -12.54 1.17
N LEU A 53 -21.81 -13.40 0.47
CA LEU A 53 -22.04 -14.78 0.89
C LEU A 53 -21.40 -15.78 -0.06
N VAL A 54 -20.91 -16.85 0.54
CA VAL A 54 -20.47 -18.07 -0.15
C VAL A 54 -21.26 -19.25 0.42
N PRO A 55 -21.34 -20.41 -0.25
CA PRO A 55 -22.09 -21.56 0.29
C PRO A 55 -21.69 -21.90 1.73
N GLU A 56 -20.41 -21.82 2.07
CA GLU A 56 -19.84 -22.08 3.40
C GLU A 56 -20.29 -21.06 4.46
N SER A 57 -20.88 -19.94 4.04
CA SER A 57 -21.45 -18.94 4.96
C SER A 57 -22.66 -19.47 5.72
N PHE A 58 -23.33 -20.45 5.17
CA PHE A 58 -24.47 -21.08 5.82
C PHE A 58 -24.01 -22.18 6.79
N TYR A 59 -24.65 -22.27 7.95
CA TYR A 59 -24.30 -23.25 8.97
C TYR A 59 -24.86 -24.64 8.63
N GLU A 60 -26.12 -24.68 8.18
CA GLU A 60 -26.79 -25.95 7.86
C GLU A 60 -26.33 -26.45 6.48
N PRO A 61 -25.80 -27.70 6.35
CA PRO A 61 -25.34 -28.23 5.09
C PRO A 61 -26.39 -28.19 3.96
N ARG A 62 -27.68 -28.41 4.30
CA ARG A 62 -28.77 -28.29 3.34
C ARG A 62 -28.94 -26.88 2.79
N ASN A 63 -28.73 -25.85 3.63
CA ASN A 63 -28.78 -24.44 3.22
C ASN A 63 -27.59 -24.10 2.31
N GLN A 64 -26.41 -24.65 2.58
CA GLN A 64 -25.24 -24.53 1.71
C GLN A 64 -25.53 -25.05 0.30
N MET A 65 -26.16 -26.24 0.19
CA MET A 65 -26.51 -26.85 -1.09
C MET A 65 -27.56 -26.04 -1.85
N VAL A 66 -28.56 -25.49 -1.15
CA VAL A 66 -29.56 -24.61 -1.78
C VAL A 66 -28.91 -23.36 -2.33
N TYR A 67 -28.05 -22.70 -1.54
CA TYR A 67 -27.34 -21.49 -1.98
C TYR A 67 -26.39 -21.80 -3.17
N ASP A 68 -25.69 -22.93 -3.15
CA ASP A 68 -24.85 -23.38 -4.25
C ASP A 68 -25.67 -23.59 -5.55
N ALA A 69 -26.87 -24.16 -5.45
CA ALA A 69 -27.76 -24.30 -6.60
C ALA A 69 -28.24 -22.94 -7.13
N ILE A 70 -28.61 -22.01 -6.24
CA ILE A 70 -28.99 -20.63 -6.59
C ILE A 70 -27.84 -19.90 -7.28
N ARG A 71 -26.61 -20.00 -6.75
CA ARG A 71 -25.41 -19.42 -7.34
C ARG A 71 -25.14 -19.97 -8.74
N ASN A 72 -25.28 -21.28 -8.93
CA ASN A 72 -25.09 -21.90 -10.25
C ASN A 72 -26.15 -21.44 -11.26
N LEU A 73 -27.41 -21.27 -10.85
CA LEU A 73 -28.46 -20.72 -11.70
C LEU A 73 -28.16 -19.28 -12.11
N SER A 74 -27.68 -18.47 -11.20
CA SER A 74 -27.26 -17.09 -11.50
C SER A 74 -26.10 -17.03 -12.50
N ILE A 75 -25.11 -17.92 -12.38
CA ILE A 75 -23.98 -18.01 -13.34
C ILE A 75 -24.46 -18.42 -14.73
N GLU A 76 -25.51 -19.26 -14.80
CA GLU A 76 -26.13 -19.74 -16.04
C GLU A 76 -27.15 -18.74 -16.62
N ASP A 77 -27.27 -17.55 -15.99
CA ASP A 77 -28.28 -16.52 -16.34
C ASP A 77 -29.73 -17.10 -16.40
N SER A 78 -30.01 -18.06 -15.51
CA SER A 78 -31.27 -18.73 -15.41
C SER A 78 -32.15 -18.13 -14.30
N PRO A 79 -33.49 -18.11 -14.44
CA PRO A 79 -34.37 -17.61 -13.39
C PRO A 79 -34.14 -18.33 -12.06
N ILE A 80 -34.22 -17.58 -10.95
CA ILE A 80 -34.11 -18.13 -9.60
C ILE A 80 -35.50 -18.15 -8.98
N ASP A 81 -36.12 -19.30 -8.92
CA ASP A 81 -37.41 -19.55 -8.26
C ASP A 81 -37.48 -20.99 -7.69
N VAL A 82 -38.57 -21.30 -6.98
CA VAL A 82 -38.75 -22.59 -6.32
C VAL A 82 -38.64 -23.78 -7.32
N LEU A 83 -39.12 -23.63 -8.56
CA LEU A 83 -39.12 -24.70 -9.55
C LEU A 83 -37.74 -24.92 -10.14
N THR A 84 -37.07 -23.84 -10.52
CA THR A 84 -35.73 -23.88 -11.11
C THR A 84 -34.67 -24.35 -10.10
N VAL A 85 -34.74 -23.90 -8.83
CA VAL A 85 -33.86 -24.37 -7.76
C VAL A 85 -34.09 -25.86 -7.47
N THR A 86 -35.35 -26.32 -7.45
CA THR A 86 -35.68 -27.75 -7.27
C THR A 86 -35.11 -28.59 -8.41
N ASP A 87 -35.31 -28.19 -9.67
CA ASP A 87 -34.76 -28.86 -10.84
C ASP A 87 -33.22 -28.89 -10.83
N LYS A 88 -32.60 -27.77 -10.47
CA LYS A 88 -31.13 -27.68 -10.34
C LYS A 88 -30.61 -28.65 -9.31
N LEU A 89 -31.21 -28.69 -8.11
CA LEU A 89 -30.83 -29.63 -7.05
C LEU A 89 -31.04 -31.10 -7.48
N ALA A 90 -32.09 -31.39 -8.23
CA ALA A 90 -32.31 -32.73 -8.79
C ALA A 90 -31.22 -33.12 -9.79
N LYS A 91 -30.83 -32.20 -10.70
CA LYS A 91 -29.72 -32.40 -11.65
C LYS A 91 -28.37 -32.57 -10.94
N MET A 92 -28.17 -31.91 -9.82
CA MET A 92 -26.98 -32.07 -8.97
C MET A 92 -27.01 -33.34 -8.11
N GLY A 93 -28.14 -34.09 -8.09
CA GLY A 93 -28.31 -35.30 -7.27
C GLY A 93 -28.45 -35.02 -5.77
N LYS A 94 -28.70 -33.76 -5.38
CA LYS A 94 -28.72 -33.30 -3.97
C LYS A 94 -30.12 -33.04 -3.42
N LEU A 95 -31.17 -33.21 -4.22
CA LEU A 95 -32.53 -32.81 -3.83
C LEU A 95 -33.06 -33.58 -2.61
N GLU A 96 -32.82 -34.88 -2.53
CA GLU A 96 -33.26 -35.70 -1.37
C GLU A 96 -32.49 -35.34 -0.09
N GLU A 97 -31.19 -35.06 -0.22
CA GLU A 97 -30.33 -34.66 0.91
C GLU A 97 -30.75 -33.32 1.53
N VAL A 98 -31.23 -32.39 0.71
CA VAL A 98 -31.79 -31.10 1.14
C VAL A 98 -33.11 -31.25 1.87
N GLY A 99 -33.86 -32.30 1.66
CA GLY A 99 -35.20 -32.56 2.21
C GLY A 99 -36.34 -32.50 1.18
N GLY A 100 -35.98 -32.64 -0.08
CA GLY A 100 -36.94 -32.70 -1.19
C GLY A 100 -37.59 -31.37 -1.56
N PRO A 101 -38.53 -31.38 -2.52
CA PRO A 101 -39.22 -30.16 -2.98
C PRO A 101 -39.99 -29.42 -1.87
N GLY A 102 -40.44 -30.17 -0.84
CA GLY A 102 -41.16 -29.60 0.30
C GLY A 102 -40.36 -28.59 1.10
N TYR A 103 -39.06 -28.86 1.31
CA TYR A 103 -38.17 -27.92 2.00
C TYR A 103 -37.94 -26.62 1.20
N ILE A 104 -37.77 -26.72 -0.10
CA ILE A 104 -37.58 -25.53 -0.98
C ILE A 104 -38.85 -24.66 -0.97
N ALA A 105 -40.04 -25.29 -1.05
CA ALA A 105 -41.29 -24.57 -0.93
C ALA A 105 -41.49 -23.93 0.47
N GLU A 106 -41.07 -24.60 1.55
CA GLU A 106 -41.06 -24.03 2.90
C GLU A 106 -40.21 -22.78 3.00
N LEU A 107 -38.98 -22.79 2.47
CA LEU A 107 -38.07 -21.63 2.48
C LEU A 107 -38.73 -20.40 1.83
N SER A 108 -39.35 -20.59 0.65
CA SER A 108 -40.01 -19.50 -0.07
C SER A 108 -41.26 -19.00 0.66
N SER A 109 -42.02 -19.87 1.30
CA SER A 109 -43.29 -19.50 1.99
C SER A 109 -43.07 -18.73 3.29
N ARG A 110 -41.88 -18.77 3.89
CA ARG A 110 -41.53 -18.09 5.13
C ARG A 110 -41.26 -16.58 4.97
N VAL A 111 -41.07 -16.13 3.76
CA VAL A 111 -40.65 -14.75 3.48
C VAL A 111 -41.72 -14.05 2.64
N ALA A 112 -42.21 -12.93 3.10
CA ALA A 112 -43.20 -12.14 2.38
C ALA A 112 -42.57 -11.06 1.45
N THR A 113 -41.31 -10.70 1.67
CA THR A 113 -40.62 -9.63 0.95
C THR A 113 -39.09 -9.78 1.03
N SER A 114 -38.39 -9.39 -0.04
CA SER A 114 -36.92 -9.35 -0.12
C SER A 114 -36.31 -8.09 0.52
N ALA A 115 -37.11 -7.10 0.94
CA ALA A 115 -36.67 -5.76 1.36
C ALA A 115 -35.52 -5.71 2.40
N ASN A 116 -35.32 -6.78 3.19
CA ASN A 116 -34.29 -6.85 4.23
C ASN A 116 -33.20 -7.90 3.91
N VAL A 117 -33.11 -8.38 2.66
CA VAL A 117 -32.16 -9.45 2.30
C VAL A 117 -30.72 -9.09 2.59
N GLU A 118 -30.33 -7.85 2.31
CA GLU A 118 -28.99 -7.33 2.59
C GLU A 118 -28.66 -7.36 4.09
N TYR A 119 -29.57 -6.90 4.95
CA TYR A 119 -29.41 -6.93 6.39
C TYR A 119 -29.29 -8.36 6.92
N HIS A 120 -30.13 -9.28 6.43
CA HIS A 120 -30.09 -10.69 6.80
C HIS A 120 -28.79 -11.35 6.31
N ALA A 121 -28.32 -11.03 5.11
CA ALA A 121 -27.06 -11.54 4.57
C ALA A 121 -25.86 -11.09 5.44
N ASN A 122 -25.86 -9.86 5.93
CA ASN A 122 -24.82 -9.35 6.84
C ASN A 122 -24.79 -10.16 8.16
N ILE A 123 -25.95 -10.53 8.72
CA ILE A 123 -26.01 -11.40 9.91
C ILE A 123 -25.38 -12.77 9.62
N VAL A 124 -25.71 -13.38 8.48
CA VAL A 124 -25.14 -14.68 8.08
C VAL A 124 -23.62 -14.58 7.90
N ALA A 125 -23.15 -13.54 7.23
CA ALA A 125 -21.73 -13.27 7.03
C ALA A 125 -20.98 -13.06 8.36
N GLU A 126 -21.56 -12.32 9.31
CA GLU A 126 -21.00 -12.13 10.66
C GLU A 126 -20.86 -13.45 11.43
N LYS A 127 -21.89 -14.30 11.38
CA LYS A 127 -21.84 -15.63 12.00
C LYS A 127 -20.81 -16.55 11.34
N TYR A 128 -20.67 -16.45 10.03
CA TYR A 128 -19.62 -17.18 9.30
C TYR A 128 -18.22 -16.72 9.71
N LEU A 129 -17.98 -15.41 9.76
CA LEU A 129 -16.73 -14.85 10.24
C LEU A 129 -16.41 -15.31 11.66
N SER A 130 -17.42 -15.32 12.53
CA SER A 130 -17.26 -15.81 13.91
C SER A 130 -16.84 -17.29 13.94
N ARG A 131 -17.40 -18.15 13.07
CA ARG A 131 -16.98 -19.55 12.93
C ARG A 131 -15.55 -19.68 12.42
N GLN A 132 -15.16 -18.88 11.41
CA GLN A 132 -13.79 -18.87 10.90
C GLN A 132 -12.80 -18.44 11.99
N MET A 133 -13.14 -17.43 12.80
CA MET A 133 -12.31 -17.01 13.94
C MET A 133 -12.17 -18.11 14.99
N ILE A 134 -13.23 -18.84 15.30
CA ILE A 134 -13.17 -19.99 16.23
C ILE A 134 -12.27 -21.09 15.68
N GLN A 135 -12.39 -21.42 14.38
CA GLN A 135 -11.51 -22.39 13.74
C GLN A 135 -10.05 -21.96 13.79
N TYR A 136 -9.79 -20.70 13.48
CA TYR A 136 -8.45 -20.10 13.55
C TYR A 136 -7.86 -20.23 14.96
N VAL A 137 -8.58 -19.78 16.00
CA VAL A 137 -8.12 -19.86 17.39
C VAL A 137 -7.84 -21.31 17.79
N ASN A 138 -8.68 -22.25 17.38
CA ASN A 138 -8.47 -23.68 17.68
C ASN A 138 -7.22 -24.26 16.99
N VAL A 139 -6.95 -23.88 15.74
CA VAL A 139 -5.75 -24.31 15.00
C VAL A 139 -4.49 -23.76 15.64
N ILE A 140 -4.45 -22.44 15.90
CA ILE A 140 -3.32 -21.80 16.55
C ILE A 140 -3.12 -22.34 17.97
N GLY A 141 -4.21 -22.48 18.75
CA GLY A 141 -4.15 -23.03 20.10
C GLY A 141 -3.52 -24.44 20.13
N LYS A 142 -3.89 -25.33 19.20
CA LYS A 142 -3.28 -26.67 19.11
C LYS A 142 -1.78 -26.61 18.81
N LYS A 143 -1.36 -25.71 17.91
CA LYS A 143 0.07 -25.55 17.55
C LYS A 143 0.91 -24.98 18.69
N VAL A 144 0.36 -24.06 19.48
CA VAL A 144 1.05 -23.50 20.67
C VAL A 144 1.31 -24.56 21.74
N TYR A 145 0.41 -25.56 21.90
CA TYR A 145 0.60 -26.67 22.83
C TYR A 145 1.52 -27.78 22.28
N ASP A 146 1.82 -27.79 21.01
CA ASP A 146 2.66 -28.79 20.36
C ASP A 146 4.11 -28.27 20.28
N GLU A 147 4.97 -28.79 21.14
CA GLU A 147 6.41 -28.43 21.24
C GLU A 147 7.22 -28.71 19.95
N SER A 148 6.63 -29.34 18.95
CA SER A 148 7.28 -29.57 17.64
C SER A 148 7.35 -28.34 16.75
N TYR A 149 6.55 -27.30 17.04
CA TYR A 149 6.51 -26.05 16.30
C TYR A 149 7.33 -24.96 16.98
N ASP A 150 8.10 -24.18 16.20
CA ASP A 150 8.74 -22.96 16.71
C ASP A 150 7.66 -21.91 16.98
N ILE A 151 7.71 -21.29 18.15
CA ILE A 151 6.71 -20.27 18.54
C ILE A 151 6.70 -19.06 17.59
N LYS A 152 7.84 -18.73 16.98
CA LYS A 152 7.92 -17.65 15.99
C LYS A 152 7.14 -18.00 14.73
N ASP A 153 7.31 -19.24 14.23
CA ASP A 153 6.59 -19.71 13.05
C ASP A 153 5.07 -19.73 13.30
N VAL A 154 4.65 -20.08 14.53
CA VAL A 154 3.24 -20.07 14.92
C VAL A 154 2.68 -18.64 14.97
N ILE A 155 3.45 -17.68 15.47
CA ILE A 155 3.06 -16.26 15.49
C ILE A 155 2.92 -15.73 14.06
N ASP A 156 3.91 -15.98 13.20
CA ASP A 156 3.89 -15.54 11.81
C ASP A 156 2.69 -16.12 11.04
N GLU A 157 2.40 -17.40 11.23
CA GLU A 157 1.23 -18.05 10.63
C GLU A 157 -0.09 -17.45 11.16
N ALA A 158 -0.13 -17.16 12.46
CA ALA A 158 -1.29 -16.55 13.10
C ALA A 158 -1.58 -15.15 12.51
N GLU A 159 -0.55 -14.32 12.37
CA GLU A 159 -0.67 -13.00 11.75
C GLU A 159 -1.12 -13.08 10.29
N GLY A 160 -0.51 -13.98 9.50
CA GLY A 160 -0.88 -14.19 8.10
C GLY A 160 -2.34 -14.58 7.92
N THR A 161 -2.82 -15.56 8.70
CA THR A 161 -4.21 -16.03 8.63
C THR A 161 -5.20 -14.96 9.08
N LEU A 162 -4.88 -14.23 10.16
CA LEU A 162 -5.72 -13.12 10.66
C LEU A 162 -5.83 -12.00 9.62
N PHE A 163 -4.74 -11.72 8.93
CA PHE A 163 -4.72 -10.74 7.85
C PHE A 163 -5.63 -11.15 6.69
N GLU A 164 -5.56 -12.41 6.24
CA GLU A 164 -6.43 -12.91 5.17
C GLU A 164 -7.91 -12.81 5.57
N LEU A 165 -8.27 -13.19 6.80
CA LEU A 165 -9.63 -13.05 7.32
C LEU A 165 -10.09 -11.60 7.34
N SER A 166 -9.20 -10.67 7.73
CA SER A 166 -9.48 -9.23 7.72
C SER A 166 -9.66 -8.68 6.31
N GLN A 167 -8.80 -9.07 5.36
CA GLN A 167 -8.85 -8.63 3.96
C GLN A 167 -10.14 -9.09 3.25
N LYS A 168 -10.56 -10.33 3.47
CA LYS A 168 -11.80 -10.87 2.88
C LYS A 168 -13.05 -10.11 3.33
N ASN A 169 -13.01 -9.53 4.53
CA ASN A 169 -14.13 -8.79 5.10
C ASN A 169 -14.07 -7.27 4.88
N MET A 170 -12.93 -6.73 4.40
CA MET A 170 -12.79 -5.32 4.04
C MET A 170 -13.29 -5.03 2.61
N LYS A 171 -14.51 -5.44 2.29
CA LYS A 171 -15.13 -4.95 1.06
C LYS A 171 -15.50 -3.48 1.25
N LYS A 172 -15.01 -2.64 0.36
CA LYS A 172 -15.41 -1.23 0.33
C LYS A 172 -16.84 -1.16 -0.20
N ASP A 173 -17.71 -0.59 0.60
CA ASP A 173 -18.99 -0.12 0.09
C ASP A 173 -18.72 0.90 -1.03
N TYR A 174 -19.51 0.81 -2.10
CA TYR A 174 -19.52 1.84 -3.13
C TYR A 174 -19.95 3.17 -2.51
N SER A 175 -19.32 4.24 -2.93
CA SER A 175 -19.67 5.58 -2.47
C SER A 175 -20.51 6.29 -3.53
N VAL A 176 -21.59 6.94 -3.13
CA VAL A 176 -22.36 7.80 -4.02
C VAL A 176 -21.49 8.94 -4.53
N LEU A 177 -21.61 9.29 -5.81
CA LEU A 177 -20.74 10.26 -6.48
C LEU A 177 -20.82 11.67 -5.88
N ALA A 178 -22.01 12.12 -5.49
CA ALA A 178 -22.25 13.50 -5.06
C ALA A 178 -21.32 13.97 -3.91
N PRO A 179 -21.18 13.26 -2.75
CA PRO A 179 -20.26 13.69 -1.70
C PRO A 179 -18.78 13.59 -2.12
N ILE A 180 -18.47 12.77 -3.13
CA ILE A 180 -17.09 12.69 -3.67
C ILE A 180 -16.79 13.93 -4.50
N VAL A 181 -17.74 14.39 -5.32
CA VAL A 181 -17.62 15.62 -6.12
C VAL A 181 -17.42 16.83 -5.22
N ASP A 182 -18.16 16.94 -4.10
CA ASP A 182 -17.99 18.04 -3.16
C ASP A 182 -16.57 18.08 -2.57
N LYS A 183 -16.04 16.94 -2.14
CA LYS A 183 -14.65 16.84 -1.66
C LYS A 183 -13.62 17.17 -2.75
N ALA A 184 -13.85 16.71 -3.97
CA ALA A 184 -12.98 17.03 -5.10
C ALA A 184 -12.98 18.53 -5.40
N LYS A 185 -14.18 19.17 -5.38
CA LYS A 185 -14.34 20.63 -5.56
C LYS A 185 -13.60 21.42 -4.47
N GLU A 186 -13.70 21.01 -3.20
CA GLU A 186 -12.91 21.64 -2.13
C GLU A 186 -11.41 21.55 -2.38
N THR A 187 -10.91 20.39 -2.83
CA THR A 187 -9.49 20.21 -3.14
C THR A 187 -9.04 21.10 -4.30
N ILE A 188 -9.87 21.21 -5.37
CA ILE A 188 -9.60 22.08 -6.51
C ILE A 188 -9.60 23.56 -6.08
N MET A 189 -10.58 23.97 -5.25
CA MET A 189 -10.65 25.35 -4.78
C MET A 189 -9.48 25.72 -3.87
N ARG A 190 -8.99 24.81 -3.01
CA ARG A 190 -7.77 25.02 -2.23
C ARG A 190 -6.55 25.19 -3.13
N ALA A 191 -6.38 24.32 -4.13
CA ALA A 191 -5.29 24.44 -5.10
C ALA A 191 -5.36 25.74 -5.89
N TYR A 192 -6.57 26.19 -6.25
CA TYR A 192 -6.79 27.46 -6.95
C TYR A 192 -6.44 28.68 -6.06
N ALA A 193 -6.82 28.64 -4.78
CA ALA A 193 -6.50 29.71 -3.83
C ALA A 193 -4.97 29.82 -3.56
N ASN A 194 -4.28 28.68 -3.56
CA ASN A 194 -2.85 28.57 -3.29
C ASN A 194 -2.03 28.42 -4.59
N LYS A 195 -2.31 29.23 -5.59
CA LYS A 195 -1.57 29.21 -6.86
C LYS A 195 -0.07 29.40 -6.62
N GLY A 196 0.71 28.38 -7.02
CA GLY A 196 2.17 28.37 -6.86
C GLY A 196 2.67 27.59 -5.63
N GLU A 197 1.79 27.11 -4.75
CA GLU A 197 2.15 26.17 -3.70
C GLU A 197 2.04 24.73 -4.20
N LEU A 198 2.92 23.86 -3.67
CA LEU A 198 2.88 22.42 -3.97
C LEU A 198 1.65 21.77 -3.32
N SER A 199 0.98 20.90 -4.05
CA SER A 199 -0.18 20.15 -3.53
C SER A 199 0.22 19.00 -2.62
N GLY A 200 1.47 18.50 -2.75
CA GLY A 200 2.05 17.44 -1.97
C GLY A 200 3.17 17.90 -1.05
N ILE A 201 3.83 16.96 -0.40
CA ILE A 201 5.02 17.21 0.43
C ILE A 201 6.22 17.47 -0.49
N ALA A 202 6.85 18.63 -0.37
CA ALA A 202 8.02 18.97 -1.17
C ALA A 202 9.19 17.99 -0.95
N SER A 203 9.84 17.56 -2.03
CA SER A 203 11.07 16.77 -1.96
C SER A 203 12.26 17.61 -1.47
N GLY A 204 12.17 18.93 -1.70
CA GLY A 204 13.25 19.88 -1.49
C GLY A 204 14.30 19.87 -2.62
N ILE A 205 13.93 19.33 -3.79
CA ILE A 205 14.65 19.47 -5.05
C ILE A 205 13.68 20.17 -6.01
N THR A 206 13.94 21.44 -6.30
CA THR A 206 13.01 22.36 -6.95
C THR A 206 12.49 21.82 -8.29
N ALA A 207 13.39 21.41 -9.17
CA ALA A 207 13.00 20.89 -10.49
C ALA A 207 12.20 19.57 -10.42
N LEU A 208 12.41 18.75 -9.38
CA LEU A 208 11.61 17.55 -9.14
C LEU A 208 10.21 17.94 -8.62
N ASP A 209 10.15 18.90 -7.73
CA ASP A 209 8.90 19.39 -7.16
C ASP A 209 8.01 20.09 -8.20
N GLU A 210 8.59 20.81 -9.16
CA GLU A 210 7.88 21.39 -10.30
C GLU A 210 7.21 20.32 -11.18
N MET A 211 7.89 19.18 -11.41
CA MET A 211 7.33 18.09 -12.23
C MET A 211 6.31 17.23 -11.48
N THR A 212 6.47 17.05 -10.17
CA THR A 212 5.66 16.12 -9.38
C THR A 212 4.56 16.81 -8.56
N LEU A 213 4.66 18.11 -8.37
CA LEU A 213 3.89 18.92 -7.41
C LEU A 213 4.06 18.41 -5.96
N GLY A 214 5.24 17.79 -5.66
CA GLY A 214 5.55 17.15 -4.39
C GLY A 214 4.96 15.74 -4.26
N TRP A 215 5.24 15.08 -3.14
CA TRP A 215 4.76 13.72 -2.83
C TRP A 215 3.28 13.75 -2.44
N GLN A 216 2.44 13.15 -3.29
CA GLN A 216 0.99 13.20 -3.12
C GLN A 216 0.50 12.16 -2.12
N ASN A 217 -0.50 12.52 -1.33
CA ASN A 217 -1.16 11.59 -0.40
C ASN A 217 -1.70 10.36 -1.13
N SER A 218 -1.65 9.21 -0.46
CA SER A 218 -2.09 7.89 -0.95
C SER A 218 -1.25 7.33 -2.10
N ASP A 219 -0.15 7.98 -2.53
CA ASP A 219 0.70 7.48 -3.59
C ASP A 219 1.79 6.54 -3.06
N LEU A 220 2.04 5.49 -3.86
CA LEU A 220 3.22 4.64 -3.75
C LEU A 220 4.23 5.11 -4.80
N VAL A 221 5.36 5.61 -4.33
CA VAL A 221 6.48 6.05 -5.17
C VAL A 221 7.62 5.05 -5.06
N ILE A 222 8.05 4.53 -6.19
CA ILE A 222 9.20 3.62 -6.27
C ILE A 222 10.41 4.40 -6.77
N ILE A 223 11.49 4.39 -5.99
CA ILE A 223 12.75 5.00 -6.38
C ILE A 223 13.77 3.88 -6.59
N ALA A 224 14.11 3.61 -7.83
CA ALA A 224 14.93 2.47 -8.17
C ALA A 224 16.29 2.89 -8.75
N ALA A 225 17.34 2.16 -8.39
CA ALA A 225 18.68 2.41 -8.87
C ALA A 225 19.54 1.14 -8.87
N ARG A 226 20.61 1.17 -9.66
CA ARG A 226 21.71 0.23 -9.53
C ARG A 226 22.54 0.54 -8.27
N PRO A 227 23.28 -0.43 -7.71
CA PRO A 227 24.27 -0.14 -6.67
C PRO A 227 25.21 1.00 -7.08
N ALA A 228 25.66 1.76 -6.11
CA ALA A 228 26.54 2.92 -6.27
C ALA A 228 25.95 4.17 -6.97
N MET A 229 24.70 4.15 -7.41
CA MET A 229 24.04 5.33 -7.99
C MET A 229 23.62 6.38 -6.91
N GLY A 230 23.74 6.06 -5.63
CA GLY A 230 23.39 6.98 -4.54
C GLY A 230 21.94 6.94 -4.11
N LYS A 231 21.25 5.78 -4.24
CA LYS A 231 19.85 5.58 -3.84
C LYS A 231 19.57 6.05 -2.40
N THR A 232 20.33 5.55 -1.42
CA THR A 232 20.22 5.96 -0.01
C THR A 232 20.60 7.43 0.18
N ALA A 233 21.59 7.97 -0.55
CA ALA A 233 21.97 9.38 -0.49
C ALA A 233 20.81 10.29 -0.96
N PHE A 234 20.11 9.91 -2.04
CA PHE A 234 18.93 10.62 -2.52
C PHE A 234 17.81 10.62 -1.47
N ALA A 235 17.53 9.43 -0.89
CA ALA A 235 16.53 9.29 0.16
C ALA A 235 16.87 10.14 1.41
N LEU A 236 18.12 10.13 1.84
CA LEU A 236 18.57 10.93 2.99
C LEU A 236 18.54 12.45 2.73
N SER A 237 18.86 12.89 1.51
CA SER A 237 18.73 14.30 1.13
C SER A 237 17.27 14.74 1.22
N MET A 238 16.34 13.95 0.72
CA MET A 238 14.91 14.23 0.88
C MET A 238 14.46 14.16 2.34
N ALA A 239 14.90 13.15 3.09
CA ALA A 239 14.55 13.02 4.51
C ALA A 239 15.01 14.24 5.33
N LYS A 240 16.24 14.73 5.08
CA LYS A 240 16.73 15.97 5.66
C LYS A 240 15.84 17.16 5.26
N ASN A 241 15.55 17.33 3.99
CA ASN A 241 14.73 18.44 3.49
C ASN A 241 13.32 18.42 4.10
N ILE A 242 12.70 17.25 4.19
CA ILE A 242 11.34 17.08 4.71
C ILE A 242 11.31 17.24 6.24
N ALA A 243 12.14 16.49 6.96
CA ALA A 243 12.05 16.48 8.41
C ALA A 243 12.78 17.65 9.06
N ALA A 244 14.03 17.98 8.63
CA ALA A 244 14.82 19.02 9.28
C ALA A 244 14.48 20.42 8.78
N ASP A 245 14.23 20.59 7.47
CA ASP A 245 13.99 21.89 6.87
C ASP A 245 12.50 22.27 6.90
N GLN A 246 11.60 21.38 6.51
CA GLN A 246 10.15 21.64 6.47
C GLN A 246 9.44 21.26 7.79
N LYS A 247 10.12 20.58 8.73
CA LYS A 247 9.54 20.12 10.01
C LYS A 247 8.32 19.22 9.85
N ILE A 248 8.27 18.43 8.78
CA ILE A 248 7.21 17.46 8.54
C ILE A 248 7.59 16.12 9.17
N PRO A 249 6.77 15.57 10.08
CA PRO A 249 7.03 14.28 10.71
C PRO A 249 7.06 13.15 9.67
N MET A 250 8.14 12.38 9.65
CA MET A 250 8.30 11.24 8.76
C MET A 250 9.02 10.08 9.43
N VAL A 251 8.83 8.87 8.90
CA VAL A 251 9.55 7.67 9.33
C VAL A 251 10.41 7.12 8.20
N PHE A 252 11.61 6.69 8.55
CA PHE A 252 12.58 6.05 7.67
C PHE A 252 12.86 4.63 8.17
N PHE A 253 12.42 3.61 7.43
CA PHE A 253 12.76 2.21 7.66
C PHE A 253 14.05 1.87 6.93
N SER A 254 15.12 1.58 7.67
CA SER A 254 16.43 1.22 7.15
C SER A 254 16.67 -0.27 7.33
N LEU A 255 16.44 -1.06 6.27
CA LEU A 255 16.56 -2.52 6.34
C LEU A 255 17.98 -3.02 6.02
N GLU A 256 18.84 -2.14 5.49
CA GLU A 256 20.21 -2.46 5.08
C GLU A 256 21.26 -1.90 6.05
N MET A 257 21.00 -0.73 6.62
CA MET A 257 21.97 0.01 7.44
C MET A 257 21.43 0.23 8.84
N SER A 258 22.35 0.20 9.83
CA SER A 258 21.98 0.55 11.21
C SER A 258 21.64 2.05 11.34
N ASP A 259 20.88 2.38 12.37
CA ASP A 259 20.47 3.74 12.74
C ASP A 259 21.67 4.70 12.86
N VAL A 260 22.77 4.28 13.52
CA VAL A 260 24.01 5.07 13.65
C VAL A 260 24.68 5.32 12.29
N GLN A 261 24.76 4.31 11.42
CA GLN A 261 25.33 4.46 10.08
C GLN A 261 24.52 5.43 9.23
N LEU A 262 23.19 5.31 9.30
CA LEU A 262 22.27 6.20 8.60
C LEU A 262 22.41 7.64 9.11
N THR A 263 22.46 7.82 10.44
CA THR A 263 22.62 9.13 11.09
C THR A 263 23.95 9.78 10.73
N ASN A 264 25.05 9.01 10.68
CA ASN A 264 26.35 9.54 10.25
C ASN A 264 26.29 10.06 8.79
N ARG A 265 25.60 9.36 7.88
CA ARG A 265 25.38 9.85 6.50
C ARG A 265 24.49 11.09 6.48
N LEU A 266 23.49 11.15 7.34
CA LEU A 266 22.62 12.31 7.46
C LEU A 266 23.37 13.54 7.99
N ILE A 267 24.27 13.35 8.96
CA ILE A 267 25.17 14.40 9.47
C ILE A 267 26.13 14.86 8.36
N SER A 268 26.76 13.93 7.64
CA SER A 268 27.62 14.24 6.48
C SER A 268 26.87 15.08 5.46
N ASN A 269 25.65 14.72 5.13
CA ASN A 269 24.77 15.43 4.20
C ASN A 269 24.43 16.84 4.69
N ALA A 270 23.93 16.95 5.92
CA ALA A 270 23.46 18.23 6.46
C ALA A 270 24.60 19.20 6.76
N CYS A 271 25.71 18.71 7.30
CA CYS A 271 26.84 19.53 7.67
C CYS A 271 27.82 19.77 6.51
N GLN A 272 27.70 19.02 5.40
CA GLN A 272 28.66 19.01 4.29
C GLN A 272 30.10 18.75 4.80
N ILE A 273 30.20 17.67 5.58
CA ILE A 273 31.48 17.15 6.08
C ILE A 273 31.70 15.78 5.44
N GLU A 274 32.87 15.53 4.91
CA GLU A 274 33.20 14.22 4.29
C GLU A 274 32.95 13.08 5.28
N GLY A 275 32.23 12.05 4.82
CA GLY A 275 31.88 10.91 5.67
C GLY A 275 33.11 10.21 6.28
N MET A 276 34.24 10.15 5.56
CA MET A 276 35.50 9.60 6.07
C MET A 276 36.06 10.41 7.22
N LYS A 277 35.95 11.73 7.19
CA LYS A 277 36.39 12.60 8.30
C LYS A 277 35.57 12.37 9.57
N LEU A 278 34.24 12.16 9.42
CA LEU A 278 33.35 11.86 10.55
C LEU A 278 33.72 10.53 11.22
N VAL A 279 34.00 9.49 10.41
CA VAL A 279 34.31 8.15 10.92
C VAL A 279 35.74 8.09 11.51
N SER A 280 36.73 8.78 10.89
CA SER A 280 38.11 8.78 11.36
C SER A 280 38.36 9.77 12.49
N GLY A 281 37.43 10.71 12.78
CA GLY A 281 37.61 11.77 13.75
C GLY A 281 38.59 12.89 13.30
N GLN A 282 38.98 12.90 12.00
CA GLN A 282 39.90 13.87 11.43
C GLN A 282 39.17 15.16 11.02
N LEU A 283 38.50 15.80 11.98
CA LEU A 283 37.75 17.03 11.77
C LEU A 283 38.68 18.25 11.98
N ASP A 284 38.57 19.20 11.07
CA ASP A 284 39.25 20.50 11.23
C ASP A 284 38.37 21.52 11.98
N GLY A 285 38.92 22.69 12.29
CA GLY A 285 38.18 23.75 13.01
C GLY A 285 36.90 24.19 12.27
N PRO A 286 36.95 24.45 10.98
CA PRO A 286 35.75 24.72 10.15
C PRO A 286 34.72 23.61 10.18
N ASP A 287 35.14 22.31 10.16
CA ASP A 287 34.25 21.17 10.23
C ASP A 287 33.49 21.15 11.56
N LEU A 288 34.19 21.34 12.67
CA LEU A 288 33.59 21.40 14.00
C LEU A 288 32.57 22.55 14.14
N LEU A 289 32.86 23.71 13.59
CA LEU A 289 31.93 24.84 13.59
C LEU A 289 30.69 24.57 12.74
N ARG A 290 30.83 23.88 11.59
CA ARG A 290 29.70 23.49 10.76
C ARG A 290 28.85 22.43 11.46
N LEU A 291 29.48 21.45 12.12
CA LEU A 291 28.83 20.44 12.90
C LEU A 291 27.98 21.06 14.02
N ASP A 292 28.60 21.87 14.87
CA ASP A 292 27.95 22.52 16.01
C ASP A 292 26.74 23.38 15.56
N LYS A 293 26.90 24.14 14.50
CA LYS A 293 25.86 25.04 13.97
C LYS A 293 24.66 24.28 13.37
N LYS A 294 24.90 23.14 12.71
CA LYS A 294 23.84 22.46 11.95
C LYS A 294 23.25 21.23 12.67
N ILE A 295 23.95 20.64 13.66
CA ILE A 295 23.52 19.44 14.35
C ILE A 295 22.21 19.67 15.12
N GLN A 296 22.03 20.83 15.71
CA GLN A 296 20.82 21.16 16.46
C GLN A 296 19.56 21.06 15.58
N LYS A 297 19.66 21.50 14.32
CA LYS A 297 18.54 21.41 13.37
C LYS A 297 18.14 19.96 13.07
N LEU A 298 19.11 19.04 13.06
CA LEU A 298 18.85 17.61 12.92
C LEU A 298 18.26 17.01 14.20
N MET A 299 18.75 17.41 15.37
CA MET A 299 18.20 16.95 16.66
C MET A 299 16.74 17.35 16.85
N ASP A 300 16.36 18.51 16.33
CA ASP A 300 14.98 19.02 16.39
C ASP A 300 14.09 18.52 15.21
N ALA A 301 14.63 17.63 14.35
CA ALA A 301 13.89 17.11 13.21
C ALA A 301 12.93 16.00 13.64
N PRO A 302 11.65 16.03 13.27
CA PRO A 302 10.68 14.96 13.55
C PRO A 302 10.90 13.78 12.60
N LEU A 303 12.09 13.19 12.59
CA LEU A 303 12.50 12.03 11.80
C LEU A 303 12.60 10.80 12.72
N TYR A 304 11.76 9.82 12.47
CA TYR A 304 11.76 8.54 13.17
C TYR A 304 12.52 7.53 12.33
N ILE A 305 13.50 6.83 12.91
CA ILE A 305 14.31 5.82 12.23
C ILE A 305 14.03 4.47 12.87
N ASP A 306 13.83 3.45 12.02
CA ASP A 306 13.66 2.06 12.43
C ASP A 306 14.61 1.20 11.58
N ASP A 307 15.57 0.54 12.22
CA ASP A 307 16.57 -0.31 11.57
C ASP A 307 16.36 -1.82 11.82
N THR A 308 15.12 -2.21 12.10
CA THR A 308 14.76 -3.61 12.29
C THR A 308 15.05 -4.42 11.03
N ALA A 309 16.02 -5.34 11.12
CA ALA A 309 16.38 -6.24 10.01
C ALA A 309 15.25 -7.25 9.72
N GLY A 310 15.01 -7.55 8.44
CA GLY A 310 14.02 -8.55 8.03
C GLY A 310 12.58 -8.19 8.40
N LEU A 311 12.27 -6.90 8.48
CA LEU A 311 10.95 -6.39 8.86
C LEU A 311 9.84 -6.98 7.97
N SER A 312 8.83 -7.58 8.61
CA SER A 312 7.67 -8.08 7.89
C SER A 312 6.75 -6.94 7.45
N ILE A 313 5.98 -7.16 6.38
CA ILE A 313 5.00 -6.17 5.91
C ILE A 313 3.92 -5.89 6.98
N MET A 314 3.61 -6.88 7.83
CA MET A 314 2.65 -6.74 8.92
C MET A 314 3.18 -5.87 10.05
N ASP A 315 4.41 -6.11 10.47
CA ASP A 315 5.10 -5.31 11.48
C ASP A 315 5.23 -3.86 11.02
N LEU A 316 5.64 -3.66 9.76
CA LEU A 316 5.72 -2.32 9.18
C LEU A 316 4.37 -1.61 9.25
N ARG A 317 3.27 -2.25 8.84
CA ARG A 317 1.92 -1.66 8.91
C ARG A 317 1.54 -1.28 10.34
N SER A 318 1.82 -2.15 11.30
CA SER A 318 1.52 -1.93 12.72
C SER A 318 2.32 -0.75 13.27
N LYS A 319 3.63 -0.70 12.99
CA LYS A 319 4.52 0.41 13.38
C LYS A 319 4.09 1.73 12.75
N VAL A 320 3.80 1.75 11.45
CA VAL A 320 3.37 2.97 10.74
C VAL A 320 2.05 3.49 11.29
N ARG A 321 1.04 2.62 11.49
CA ARG A 321 -0.25 3.03 12.08
C ARG A 321 -0.06 3.68 13.45
N ARG A 322 0.80 3.10 14.28
CA ARG A 322 1.13 3.65 15.59
C ARG A 322 1.81 5.02 15.47
N LEU A 323 2.83 5.15 14.61
CA LEU A 323 3.57 6.40 14.40
C LEU A 323 2.67 7.51 13.83
N VAL A 324 1.76 7.18 12.91
CA VAL A 324 0.78 8.15 12.38
C VAL A 324 -0.15 8.64 13.49
N ARG A 325 -0.64 7.73 14.34
CA ARG A 325 -1.57 8.08 15.43
C ARG A 325 -0.89 8.87 16.56
N GLU A 326 0.32 8.45 16.97
CA GLU A 326 1.00 9.01 18.15
C GLU A 326 1.83 10.26 17.82
N HIS A 327 2.42 10.29 16.63
CA HIS A 327 3.38 11.33 16.23
C HIS A 327 2.97 12.12 14.97
N GLY A 328 1.82 11.80 14.40
CA GLY A 328 1.32 12.52 13.23
C GLY A 328 2.21 12.36 11.98
N VAL A 329 2.90 11.22 11.82
CA VAL A 329 3.75 10.93 10.66
C VAL A 329 2.95 11.11 9.37
N LYS A 330 3.53 11.86 8.42
CA LYS A 330 2.91 12.20 7.13
C LYS A 330 3.60 11.61 5.92
N LEU A 331 4.75 10.96 6.08
CA LEU A 331 5.48 10.30 5.00
C LEU A 331 6.23 9.10 5.54
N VAL A 332 6.22 8.02 4.77
CA VAL A 332 6.96 6.78 5.04
C VAL A 332 8.02 6.60 3.96
N MET A 333 9.25 6.30 4.37
CA MET A 333 10.36 5.94 3.48
C MET A 333 10.93 4.59 3.88
N ILE A 334 11.24 3.72 2.88
CA ILE A 334 11.70 2.34 3.09
C ILE A 334 12.95 2.09 2.26
N ASP A 335 14.08 1.73 2.87
CA ASP A 335 15.34 1.38 2.20
C ASP A 335 15.77 -0.05 2.56
N TYR A 336 15.56 -1.06 1.72
CA TYR A 336 14.86 -1.12 0.47
C TYR A 336 13.88 -2.31 0.44
N LEU A 337 12.92 -2.25 -0.45
CA LEU A 337 11.75 -3.13 -0.51
C LEU A 337 12.11 -4.63 -0.58
N GLN A 338 13.18 -5.00 -1.30
CA GLN A 338 13.59 -6.39 -1.47
C GLN A 338 14.19 -7.02 -0.19
N LEU A 339 14.40 -6.30 0.89
CA LEU A 339 14.78 -6.86 2.19
C LEU A 339 13.58 -7.12 3.10
N MET A 340 12.40 -6.68 2.71
CA MET A 340 11.16 -6.98 3.45
C MET A 340 10.75 -8.43 3.26
N THR A 341 10.01 -8.94 4.22
CA THR A 341 9.41 -10.28 4.19
C THR A 341 7.89 -10.20 4.31
N ALA A 342 7.21 -11.23 3.81
CA ALA A 342 5.79 -11.44 4.06
C ALA A 342 5.64 -12.70 4.91
N SER A 343 6.11 -12.63 6.16
CA SER A 343 6.10 -13.73 7.13
C SER A 343 4.71 -14.33 7.28
N GLY A 344 4.64 -15.62 7.54
CA GLY A 344 3.40 -16.38 7.75
C GLY A 344 2.69 -16.85 6.50
N MET A 345 3.18 -16.51 5.30
CA MET A 345 2.62 -16.94 4.02
C MET A 345 3.62 -17.80 3.24
N LYS A 346 3.11 -18.83 2.54
CA LYS A 346 3.93 -19.65 1.65
C LYS A 346 3.87 -19.08 0.24
N PHE A 347 5.03 -18.79 -0.35
CA PHE A 347 5.15 -18.30 -1.71
C PHE A 347 5.89 -19.32 -2.58
N ASN A 348 5.48 -19.45 -3.84
CA ASN A 348 6.18 -20.29 -4.80
C ASN A 348 7.44 -19.60 -5.35
N SER A 349 7.49 -18.27 -5.27
CA SER A 349 8.62 -17.48 -5.77
C SER A 349 8.79 -16.17 -4.99
N ARG A 350 10.01 -15.65 -4.99
CA ARG A 350 10.30 -14.32 -4.43
C ARG A 350 9.50 -13.20 -5.14
N GLN A 351 9.17 -13.39 -6.41
CA GLN A 351 8.36 -12.44 -7.18
C GLN A 351 6.94 -12.31 -6.64
N GLU A 352 6.31 -13.42 -6.22
CA GLU A 352 4.99 -13.40 -5.60
C GLU A 352 5.02 -12.66 -4.26
N GLU A 353 6.05 -12.92 -3.45
CA GLU A 353 6.23 -12.25 -2.17
C GLU A 353 6.40 -10.73 -2.34
N VAL A 354 7.29 -10.30 -3.23
CA VAL A 354 7.52 -8.88 -3.54
C VAL A 354 6.24 -8.22 -4.11
N SER A 355 5.47 -8.96 -4.90
CA SER A 355 4.18 -8.48 -5.42
C SER A 355 3.16 -8.24 -4.31
N LEU A 356 3.10 -9.14 -3.33
CA LEU A 356 2.24 -8.95 -2.16
C LEU A 356 2.68 -7.74 -1.33
N ILE A 357 3.97 -7.60 -1.09
CA ILE A 357 4.54 -6.47 -0.34
C ILE A 357 4.18 -5.15 -1.03
N SER A 358 4.43 -5.04 -2.35
CA SER A 358 4.11 -3.84 -3.13
C SER A 358 2.62 -3.46 -3.02
N ARG A 359 1.73 -4.44 -3.24
CA ARG A 359 0.29 -4.24 -3.13
C ARG A 359 -0.14 -3.83 -1.72
N SER A 360 0.49 -4.41 -0.70
CA SER A 360 0.24 -4.08 0.71
C SER A 360 0.70 -2.67 1.07
N LEU A 361 1.85 -2.22 0.54
CA LEU A 361 2.35 -0.85 0.70
C LEU A 361 1.41 0.16 0.03
N LYS A 362 0.92 -0.15 -1.19
CA LYS A 362 -0.10 0.70 -1.85
C LYS A 362 -1.40 0.75 -1.06
N GLY A 363 -1.81 -0.40 -0.48
CA GLY A 363 -2.95 -0.47 0.43
C GLY A 363 -2.76 0.43 1.65
N LEU A 364 -1.59 0.38 2.30
CA LEU A 364 -1.24 1.19 3.45
C LEU A 364 -1.24 2.69 3.14
N ALA A 365 -0.65 3.10 2.00
CA ALA A 365 -0.66 4.48 1.56
C ALA A 365 -2.08 5.04 1.41
N LYS A 366 -2.99 4.24 0.82
CA LYS A 366 -4.42 4.61 0.69
C LYS A 366 -5.15 4.62 2.02
N GLU A 367 -4.91 3.65 2.90
CA GLU A 367 -5.54 3.50 4.21
C GLU A 367 -5.25 4.71 5.10
N LEU A 368 -3.98 5.08 5.19
CA LEU A 368 -3.51 6.17 6.06
C LEU A 368 -3.54 7.53 5.36
N ASN A 369 -3.81 7.58 4.06
CA ASN A 369 -3.79 8.79 3.23
C ASN A 369 -2.47 9.57 3.33
N ILE A 370 -1.34 8.85 3.26
CA ILE A 370 0.02 9.41 3.28
C ILE A 370 0.85 8.83 2.12
N PRO A 371 1.85 9.55 1.58
CA PRO A 371 2.78 8.98 0.60
C PRO A 371 3.69 7.94 1.23
N VAL A 372 3.95 6.88 0.48
CA VAL A 372 4.92 5.83 0.79
C VAL A 372 5.98 5.81 -0.30
N LEU A 373 7.23 6.10 0.05
CA LEU A 373 8.39 6.07 -0.82
C LEU A 373 9.18 4.79 -0.53
N ALA A 374 9.24 3.87 -1.48
CA ALA A 374 9.97 2.63 -1.34
C ALA A 374 11.15 2.58 -2.31
N LEU A 375 12.34 2.41 -1.76
CA LEU A 375 13.54 2.23 -2.55
C LEU A 375 13.59 0.80 -3.11
N SER A 376 14.10 0.65 -4.32
CA SER A 376 14.22 -0.63 -5.00
C SER A 376 15.58 -0.77 -5.69
N GLN A 377 16.10 -1.98 -5.71
CA GLN A 377 17.33 -2.27 -6.44
C GLN A 377 17.00 -2.85 -7.81
N LEU A 378 17.68 -2.36 -8.85
CA LEU A 378 17.52 -2.85 -10.22
C LEU A 378 18.29 -4.13 -10.46
N ASN A 379 17.79 -4.96 -11.39
CA ASN A 379 18.44 -6.18 -11.83
C ASN A 379 19.82 -5.89 -12.45
N ARG A 380 20.77 -6.84 -12.30
CA ARG A 380 22.11 -6.75 -12.87
C ARG A 380 22.14 -6.76 -14.41
N ASN A 381 21.10 -7.22 -15.06
CA ASN A 381 20.99 -7.28 -16.52
C ASN A 381 21.12 -5.91 -17.21
N VAL A 382 20.90 -4.80 -16.49
CA VAL A 382 21.16 -3.44 -17.01
C VAL A 382 22.62 -3.24 -17.39
N GLU A 383 23.56 -3.85 -16.65
CA GLU A 383 25.02 -3.70 -16.88
C GLU A 383 25.52 -4.46 -18.12
N SER A 384 24.81 -5.51 -18.52
CA SER A 384 25.17 -6.32 -19.71
C SER A 384 24.78 -5.66 -21.02
N ARG A 385 24.03 -4.57 -21.00
CA ARG A 385 23.64 -3.84 -22.20
C ARG A 385 24.83 -3.12 -22.84
N ASN A 386 24.92 -3.20 -24.14
CA ASN A 386 25.99 -2.57 -24.91
C ASN A 386 25.84 -1.04 -24.93
N GLY A 387 26.99 -0.36 -24.75
CA GLY A 387 27.07 1.11 -24.76
C GLY A 387 26.59 1.76 -23.44
N ALA A 388 27.08 2.95 -23.19
CA ALA A 388 26.82 3.67 -21.97
C ALA A 388 25.34 4.09 -21.85
N GLU A 389 24.67 4.41 -22.95
CA GLU A 389 23.24 4.70 -22.99
C GLU A 389 22.37 3.46 -22.81
N GLY A 390 22.81 2.29 -23.26
CA GLY A 390 22.13 1.02 -23.00
C GLY A 390 22.00 0.72 -21.50
N LYS A 391 22.88 1.31 -20.69
CA LYS A 391 22.88 1.17 -19.22
C LYS A 391 21.92 2.13 -18.50
N ARG A 392 21.22 3.01 -19.23
CA ARG A 392 20.18 3.86 -18.68
C ARG A 392 19.00 2.99 -18.24
N PRO A 393 18.51 3.12 -16.99
CA PRO A 393 17.42 2.32 -16.46
C PRO A 393 16.11 2.49 -17.24
N GLN A 394 15.33 1.41 -17.33
CA GLN A 394 14.02 1.35 -17.97
C GLN A 394 13.04 0.59 -17.07
N LEU A 395 11.73 0.77 -17.27
CA LEU A 395 10.69 0.07 -16.50
C LEU A 395 10.85 -1.46 -16.55
N SER A 396 11.31 -1.99 -17.70
CA SER A 396 11.62 -3.42 -17.85
C SER A 396 12.69 -3.94 -16.88
N ASP A 397 13.50 -3.08 -16.27
CA ASP A 397 14.56 -3.46 -15.33
C ASP A 397 14.04 -3.74 -13.92
N LEU A 398 12.77 -3.39 -13.66
CA LEU A 398 12.00 -3.81 -12.49
C LEU A 398 11.39 -5.22 -12.67
N ARG A 399 11.71 -5.96 -13.74
CA ARG A 399 11.03 -7.19 -14.20
C ARG A 399 11.02 -8.38 -13.25
N GLU A 400 11.87 -8.45 -12.26
CA GLU A 400 11.69 -9.43 -11.16
C GLU A 400 10.53 -9.05 -10.24
N SER A 401 9.89 -7.92 -10.51
CA SER A 401 8.83 -7.31 -9.72
C SER A 401 7.84 -6.56 -10.63
N GLY A 402 7.33 -7.20 -11.68
CA GLY A 402 6.35 -6.58 -12.61
C GLY A 402 5.12 -6.01 -11.90
N ALA A 403 4.78 -6.56 -10.73
CA ALA A 403 3.73 -6.02 -9.89
C ALA A 403 4.10 -4.66 -9.26
N ILE A 404 5.38 -4.43 -8.91
CA ILE A 404 5.82 -3.13 -8.36
C ILE A 404 5.51 -2.02 -9.37
N GLU A 405 5.83 -2.26 -10.65
CA GLU A 405 5.52 -1.30 -11.70
C GLU A 405 4.01 -1.03 -11.80
N GLN A 406 3.17 -2.06 -11.73
CA GLN A 406 1.71 -1.91 -11.84
C GLN A 406 1.11 -1.18 -10.64
N ASP A 407 1.53 -1.50 -9.42
CA ASP A 407 1.01 -0.96 -8.18
C ASP A 407 1.46 0.49 -7.94
N ALA A 408 2.67 0.86 -8.37
CA ALA A 408 3.24 2.18 -8.18
C ALA A 408 2.46 3.26 -8.94
N ASP A 409 2.27 4.42 -8.30
CA ASP A 409 1.73 5.62 -8.95
C ASP A 409 2.82 6.39 -9.67
N MET A 410 4.04 6.35 -9.13
CA MET A 410 5.22 6.96 -9.72
C MET A 410 6.42 6.02 -9.63
N VAL A 411 7.22 5.96 -10.69
CA VAL A 411 8.49 5.23 -10.74
C VAL A 411 9.59 6.19 -11.18
N ILE A 412 10.60 6.30 -10.33
CA ILE A 412 11.77 7.15 -10.52
C ILE A 412 13.01 6.27 -10.60
N PHE A 413 13.85 6.52 -11.58
CA PHE A 413 15.19 5.93 -11.65
C PHE A 413 16.27 6.97 -11.37
N LEU A 414 17.28 6.55 -10.62
CA LEU A 414 18.49 7.35 -10.44
C LEU A 414 19.58 6.81 -11.36
N HIS A 415 20.16 7.69 -12.14
CA HIS A 415 21.23 7.37 -13.06
C HIS A 415 22.35 8.41 -12.97
N ARG A 416 23.59 7.93 -12.99
CA ARG A 416 24.78 8.79 -12.96
C ARG A 416 25.63 8.47 -14.19
N PRO A 417 25.53 9.28 -15.26
CA PRO A 417 26.32 9.07 -16.48
C PRO A 417 27.82 9.07 -16.23
N GLU A 418 28.31 9.97 -15.35
CA GLU A 418 29.70 10.05 -14.96
C GLU A 418 30.26 8.72 -14.43
N TYR A 419 29.48 7.96 -13.64
CA TYR A 419 29.87 6.64 -13.12
C TYR A 419 30.19 5.64 -14.25
N PHE A 420 29.57 5.80 -15.40
CA PHE A 420 29.79 4.97 -16.59
C PHE A 420 30.80 5.60 -17.57
N GLY A 421 31.52 6.63 -17.14
CA GLY A 421 32.54 7.31 -17.96
C GLY A 421 31.98 8.30 -18.98
N ILE A 422 30.69 8.63 -18.92
CA ILE A 422 30.08 9.64 -19.80
C ILE A 422 30.22 11.00 -19.09
N ARG A 423 31.12 11.84 -19.62
CA ARG A 423 31.33 13.18 -19.08
C ARG A 423 30.40 14.21 -19.70
N MET A 424 30.15 14.10 -21.01
CA MET A 424 29.32 15.06 -21.73
C MET A 424 28.12 14.36 -22.39
N SER A 425 27.00 15.08 -22.49
CA SER A 425 25.86 14.65 -23.31
C SER A 425 26.28 14.52 -24.79
N LYS A 426 25.49 13.78 -25.60
CA LYS A 426 25.81 13.57 -27.02
C LYS A 426 25.90 14.86 -27.83
N ASP A 427 25.06 15.82 -27.50
CA ASP A 427 25.03 17.15 -28.13
C ASP A 427 26.04 18.13 -27.53
N GLY A 428 26.82 17.71 -26.53
CA GLY A 428 27.80 18.54 -25.82
C GLY A 428 27.20 19.60 -24.89
N SER A 429 25.90 19.62 -24.70
CA SER A 429 25.21 20.67 -23.92
C SER A 429 25.30 20.49 -22.38
N ILE A 430 25.47 19.24 -21.91
CA ILE A 430 25.47 18.93 -20.47
C ILE A 430 26.79 18.28 -20.07
N ASP A 431 27.51 18.89 -19.12
CA ASP A 431 28.60 18.23 -18.40
C ASP A 431 28.00 17.47 -17.22
N TYR A 432 28.21 16.14 -17.15
CA TYR A 432 27.69 15.26 -16.12
C TYR A 432 28.57 15.17 -14.86
N GLN A 433 29.64 15.93 -14.78
CA GLN A 433 30.50 15.93 -13.59
C GLN A 433 29.70 16.39 -12.37
N ASN A 434 29.72 15.57 -11.30
CA ASN A 434 28.94 15.80 -10.08
C ASN A 434 27.43 15.97 -10.30
N LYS A 435 26.89 15.40 -11.39
CA LYS A 435 25.46 15.42 -11.69
C LYS A 435 24.86 14.03 -11.76
N ALA A 436 23.58 13.96 -11.45
CA ALA A 436 22.78 12.77 -11.58
C ALA A 436 21.47 13.09 -12.30
N GLU A 437 20.98 12.12 -13.05
CA GLU A 437 19.66 12.15 -13.66
C GLU A 437 18.64 11.48 -12.74
N VAL A 438 17.57 12.19 -12.41
CA VAL A 438 16.37 11.68 -11.77
C VAL A 438 15.33 11.49 -12.86
N ILE A 439 15.10 10.24 -13.25
CA ILE A 439 14.29 9.87 -14.42
C ILE A 439 12.90 9.45 -13.93
N ILE A 440 11.89 10.27 -14.15
CA ILE A 440 10.49 9.92 -13.89
C ILE A 440 9.98 9.10 -15.07
N SER A 441 9.97 7.78 -14.93
CA SER A 441 9.60 6.86 -16.03
C SER A 441 8.13 6.46 -16.00
N LYS A 442 7.47 6.64 -14.87
CA LYS A 442 6.02 6.46 -14.72
C LYS A 442 5.48 7.53 -13.78
N HIS A 443 4.39 8.16 -14.17
CA HIS A 443 3.66 9.11 -13.31
C HIS A 443 2.18 9.08 -13.68
N ARG A 444 1.32 8.54 -12.80
CA ARG A 444 -0.13 8.40 -13.08
C ARG A 444 -0.86 9.73 -13.15
N LYS A 445 -0.38 10.75 -12.43
CA LYS A 445 -1.03 12.05 -12.28
C LYS A 445 -0.35 13.18 -13.04
N GLY A 446 0.79 12.92 -13.68
CA GLY A 446 1.59 13.96 -14.32
C GLY A 446 2.46 13.46 -15.46
N ALA A 447 3.36 14.32 -15.93
CA ALA A 447 4.27 14.04 -17.00
C ALA A 447 5.43 13.13 -16.54
N THR A 448 6.03 12.42 -17.50
CA THR A 448 7.31 11.74 -17.34
C THR A 448 8.42 12.64 -17.89
N GLY A 449 9.63 12.47 -17.40
CA GLY A 449 10.76 13.30 -17.85
C GLY A 449 12.03 13.04 -17.06
N ILE A 450 13.02 13.88 -17.26
CA ILE A 450 14.32 13.78 -16.63
C ILE A 450 14.62 15.09 -15.94
N VAL A 451 14.97 14.99 -14.66
CA VAL A 451 15.46 16.11 -13.86
C VAL A 451 16.95 15.92 -13.63
N LEU A 452 17.74 16.91 -13.95
CA LEU A 452 19.15 16.95 -13.57
C LEU A 452 19.29 17.49 -12.16
N THR A 453 20.09 16.80 -11.35
CA THR A 453 20.37 17.16 -9.98
C THR A 453 21.86 17.17 -9.71
N LYS A 454 22.31 17.95 -8.76
CA LYS A 454 23.68 17.91 -8.22
C LYS A 454 23.86 16.66 -7.38
N PHE A 455 24.97 15.97 -7.51
CA PHE A 455 25.34 14.85 -6.66
C PHE A 455 26.77 14.99 -6.17
N LEU A 456 26.95 15.12 -4.86
CA LEU A 456 28.24 15.19 -4.18
C LEU A 456 28.44 13.93 -3.35
N GLY A 457 29.19 12.97 -3.89
CA GLY A 457 29.37 11.65 -3.28
C GLY A 457 30.06 11.69 -1.91
N GLU A 458 31.01 12.61 -1.74
CA GLU A 458 31.77 12.83 -0.49
C GLU A 458 30.86 13.24 0.68
N TYR A 459 29.78 13.98 0.40
CA TYR A 459 28.78 14.41 1.39
C TYR A 459 27.49 13.59 1.33
N THR A 460 27.43 12.56 0.49
CA THR A 460 26.18 11.80 0.23
C THR A 460 24.97 12.71 -0.04
N LEU A 461 25.20 13.78 -0.82
CA LEU A 461 24.24 14.87 -1.03
C LEU A 461 23.68 14.87 -2.45
N TYR A 462 22.36 14.88 -2.56
CA TYR A 462 21.61 15.30 -3.74
C TYR A 462 20.99 16.68 -3.47
N GLY A 463 20.97 17.55 -4.48
CA GLY A 463 20.42 18.90 -4.37
C GLY A 463 20.15 19.55 -5.73
N ASP A 464 19.69 20.79 -5.68
CA ASP A 464 19.44 21.59 -6.87
C ASP A 464 20.74 21.94 -7.60
N LEU A 465 20.64 22.20 -8.90
CA LEU A 465 21.75 22.66 -9.73
C LEU A 465 22.09 24.15 -9.51
N ASP A 466 21.13 24.94 -9.03
CA ASP A 466 21.19 26.41 -8.97
C ASP A 466 22.24 26.99 -8.01
N ASP A 467 22.89 26.13 -7.23
CA ASP A 467 24.07 26.53 -6.44
C ASP A 467 25.36 26.68 -7.26
N ASP A 468 25.29 26.52 -8.59
CA ASP A 468 26.45 26.65 -9.47
C ASP A 468 26.32 27.92 -10.34
N PRO A 469 27.06 29.00 -10.01
CA PRO A 469 26.96 30.27 -10.74
C PRO A 469 27.45 30.22 -12.21
N SER A 470 27.92 29.07 -12.67
CA SER A 470 28.44 28.88 -14.05
C SER A 470 27.45 28.31 -15.06
N LEU A 471 26.20 27.97 -14.64
CA LEU A 471 25.22 27.39 -15.54
C LEU A 471 24.13 28.39 -15.94
N PRO A 472 23.75 28.46 -17.23
CA PRO A 472 22.59 29.24 -17.64
C PRO A 472 21.30 28.65 -17.06
N VAL A 473 20.47 29.50 -16.49
CA VAL A 473 19.16 29.20 -15.88
C VAL A 473 18.16 28.78 -16.98
N SER A 474 18.36 27.64 -17.60
CA SER A 474 17.39 27.05 -18.54
C SER A 474 17.69 25.59 -18.84
N ALA A 475 17.58 24.74 -17.82
CA ALA A 475 17.40 23.32 -18.06
C ALA A 475 15.97 22.95 -17.71
N GLY A 476 15.01 23.46 -18.47
CA GLY A 476 13.67 22.90 -18.53
C GLY A 476 13.79 21.42 -18.89
N GLY A 477 13.34 20.52 -18.02
CA GLY A 477 13.34 19.10 -18.29
C GLY A 477 12.59 18.87 -19.62
N GLU A 478 13.13 17.98 -20.44
CA GLU A 478 12.47 17.56 -21.68
C GLU A 478 11.17 16.84 -21.30
N ILE A 479 10.03 17.53 -21.41
CA ILE A 479 8.72 16.99 -21.10
C ILE A 479 8.32 16.08 -22.27
N VAL A 480 8.45 14.79 -22.09
CA VAL A 480 7.91 13.81 -23.04
C VAL A 480 6.47 13.53 -22.67
N GLY A 481 5.53 13.99 -23.48
CA GLY A 481 4.10 13.75 -23.28
C GLY A 481 3.78 12.27 -23.10
N SER A 482 2.89 11.97 -22.17
CA SER A 482 2.43 10.61 -21.87
C SER A 482 1.73 10.02 -23.11
N LYS A 483 2.18 8.86 -23.60
CA LYS A 483 1.54 8.08 -24.69
C LYS A 483 0.14 7.51 -24.35
N ILE A 484 -0.40 7.84 -23.19
CA ILE A 484 -1.74 7.37 -22.76
C ILE A 484 -2.87 8.20 -23.36
N ASN A 485 -2.61 9.41 -23.81
CA ASN A 485 -3.58 10.22 -24.56
C ASN A 485 -3.20 10.17 -26.03
N GLY A 486 -4.01 9.43 -26.80
CA GLY A 486 -3.91 9.07 -28.20
C GLY A 486 -3.23 10.02 -29.15
N GLU A 487 -2.75 9.45 -30.24
CA GLU A 487 -2.29 10.09 -31.47
C GLU A 487 -3.19 11.27 -31.85
N ASN A 488 -2.78 12.49 -31.55
CA ASN A 488 -3.07 13.78 -32.20
C ASN A 488 -2.71 14.91 -31.23
N GLY A 489 -1.41 15.13 -31.11
CA GLY A 489 -0.87 16.23 -30.30
C GLY A 489 -0.50 17.43 -31.17
N ASP A 490 -1.46 18.13 -31.67
CA ASP A 490 -1.32 19.52 -32.12
C ASP A 490 -2.51 20.31 -31.60
N MET A 491 -2.41 20.82 -30.35
CA MET A 491 -3.19 21.97 -29.94
C MET A 491 -2.29 22.96 -29.22
N LEU A 492 -1.95 23.97 -29.98
CA LEU A 492 -1.50 25.26 -29.54
C LEU A 492 -2.34 25.73 -28.33
N PHE A 493 -1.69 25.91 -27.19
CA PHE A 493 -2.23 26.80 -26.17
C PHE A 493 -2.11 28.23 -26.66
N SER A 494 -3.14 28.70 -27.36
CA SER A 494 -3.36 30.12 -27.53
C SER A 494 -3.80 30.69 -26.19
N GLN A 495 -3.08 31.69 -25.72
CA GLN A 495 -3.50 32.55 -24.61
C GLN A 495 -4.87 33.18 -24.95
N THR A 496 -5.92 32.58 -24.47
CA THR A 496 -7.20 33.26 -24.34
C THR A 496 -7.43 33.50 -22.86
N GLU A 497 -7.38 34.75 -22.45
CA GLU A 497 -7.79 35.23 -21.14
C GLU A 497 -9.16 34.65 -20.78
N TYR A 498 -9.17 33.80 -19.78
CA TYR A 498 -10.40 33.25 -19.21
C TYR A 498 -10.94 34.27 -18.20
N ASP A 499 -12.00 35.00 -18.59
CA ASP A 499 -12.73 35.92 -17.73
C ASP A 499 -13.78 35.14 -16.92
N PRO A 500 -13.58 34.95 -15.59
CA PRO A 500 -14.50 34.19 -14.75
C PRO A 500 -15.85 34.88 -14.50
N PHE A 501 -16.04 36.15 -14.91
CA PHE A 501 -17.28 36.87 -14.67
C PHE A 501 -18.33 36.70 -15.78
N LYS A 502 -18.04 35.98 -16.86
CA LYS A 502 -19.03 35.71 -17.93
C LYS A 502 -20.01 34.57 -17.67
N LEU A 503 -19.84 33.80 -16.60
CA LEU A 503 -20.74 32.70 -16.22
C LEU A 503 -21.96 33.13 -15.37
N ALA A 504 -22.02 34.38 -14.91
CA ALA A 504 -23.16 34.90 -14.13
C ALA A 504 -24.34 35.45 -15.00
N ALA A 505 -24.25 35.37 -16.33
CA ALA A 505 -25.25 35.93 -17.23
C ALA A 505 -26.17 34.91 -17.94
N ILE A 506 -26.14 33.62 -17.52
CA ILE A 506 -26.99 32.57 -18.15
C ILE A 506 -28.19 32.14 -17.28
N ASP A 507 -28.41 32.77 -16.13
CA ASP A 507 -29.59 32.51 -15.27
C ASP A 507 -30.78 33.45 -15.59
N GLY A 508 -31.04 33.76 -16.87
CA GLY A 508 -32.09 34.62 -17.33
C GLY A 508 -32.97 34.06 -18.44
N TYR A 509 -33.41 32.79 -18.33
CA TYR A 509 -34.52 32.28 -19.16
C TYR A 509 -35.44 31.37 -18.36
N ARG A 510 -36.31 31.99 -17.56
CA ARG A 510 -37.57 31.40 -17.11
C ARG A 510 -38.71 32.21 -17.64
N GLY A 511 -39.59 31.54 -18.38
CA GLY A 511 -41.01 31.85 -18.40
C GLY A 511 -41.52 32.57 -19.62
N GLY A 512 -42.46 31.96 -20.30
CA GLY A 512 -43.40 32.60 -21.20
C GLY A 512 -43.88 31.68 -22.31
N ASP A 513 -45.07 31.13 -22.05
CA ASP A 513 -46.13 30.56 -22.89
C ASP A 513 -46.04 29.09 -23.24
#